data_98fbc2dde78990540f7a0f65967ea204
#
_entry.id   98fbc2dde78990540f7a0f65967ea204
#
_cell.length_a   1.000
_cell.length_b   1.000
_cell.length_c   1.000
_cell.angle_alpha   90.00
_cell.angle_beta   90.00
_cell.angle_gamma   90.00
#
_symmetry.space_group_name_H-M   'P 1'
#
loop_
_entity.id
_entity.type
_entity.pdbx_description
1 polymer ?
#
loop_
_entity_poly.entity_id
_entity_poly.type
_entity_poly.pdbx_seq_one_letter_code
_entity_poly.pdbx_strand_id
1 'polypeptide(L)'
;MSAISIVEVESNSEGIAIVEVRQGPVGPQGPPTGDLPRGQISIQGNTTATDIVTQDAFVQAGIVGTLDTITDIDFTALGSGKFGMIYNGATTKTFWVTGSYDATAGNNQTLAIRMAKNGTSIPATECRAFTGSGGAEAKLVTTWMLELSTGNEVSLVIANTSSDADVTIRRGRLVINCIP
;
A
#
# COMPACT_ATOMS: atom_id res chain seq x y z
N MET A 1 -0.59 -23.70 21.32
CA MET A 1 -1.75 -24.20 22.08
C MET A 1 -1.35 -25.50 22.75
N SER A 2 -1.54 -25.58 24.07
CA SER A 2 -1.19 -26.77 24.84
C SER A 2 -2.21 -27.86 24.60
N ALA A 3 -1.77 -29.06 24.21
CA ALA A 3 -2.66 -30.19 24.05
C ALA A 3 -3.19 -30.61 25.43
N ILE A 4 -4.50 -30.76 25.56
CA ILE A 4 -5.11 -31.32 26.77
C ILE A 4 -4.97 -32.85 26.64
N SER A 5 -4.17 -33.44 27.52
CA SER A 5 -4.06 -34.90 27.62
C SER A 5 -5.13 -35.39 28.60
N ILE A 6 -6.01 -36.24 28.12
CA ILE A 6 -6.96 -36.98 28.99
C ILE A 6 -6.28 -38.26 29.40
N VAL A 7 -6.14 -38.46 30.71
CA VAL A 7 -5.61 -39.69 31.28
C VAL A 7 -6.80 -40.54 31.77
N GLU A 8 -7.04 -41.62 31.14
CA GLU A 8 -8.03 -42.63 31.61
C GLU A 8 -7.28 -43.72 32.32
N VAL A 9 -7.67 -43.99 33.56
CA VAL A 9 -7.06 -45.02 34.41
C VAL A 9 -8.03 -46.20 34.53
N GLU A 10 -7.72 -47.28 33.86
CA GLU A 10 -8.45 -48.53 34.07
C GLU A 10 -7.67 -49.44 35.06
N SER A 11 -8.34 -49.98 36.05
CA SER A 11 -7.77 -50.98 36.95
C SER A 11 -8.17 -52.40 36.51
N ASN A 12 -7.19 -53.29 36.32
CA ASN A 12 -7.44 -54.68 36.08
C ASN A 12 -7.44 -55.49 37.39
N SER A 13 -7.88 -56.73 37.34
CA SER A 13 -7.99 -57.63 38.51
C SER A 13 -6.66 -57.95 39.18
N GLU A 14 -5.54 -57.53 38.68
CA GLU A 14 -4.21 -57.77 39.24
C GLU A 14 -3.62 -56.51 39.91
N GLY A 15 -4.38 -55.39 39.99
CA GLY A 15 -3.95 -54.18 40.68
C GLY A 15 -2.91 -53.34 39.93
N ILE A 16 -2.65 -53.62 38.68
CA ILE A 16 -1.78 -52.85 37.84
C ILE A 16 -2.59 -51.74 37.14
N ALA A 17 -2.32 -50.48 37.45
CA ALA A 17 -2.94 -49.38 36.75
C ALA A 17 -2.24 -49.17 35.39
N ILE A 18 -2.97 -49.40 34.30
CA ILE A 18 -2.50 -49.04 32.96
C ILE A 18 -2.99 -47.65 32.66
N VAL A 19 -2.04 -46.72 32.51
CA VAL A 19 -2.35 -45.34 32.10
C VAL A 19 -2.22 -45.25 30.59
N GLU A 20 -3.32 -45.31 29.87
CA GLU A 20 -3.33 -45.03 28.44
C GLU A 20 -3.46 -43.54 28.20
N VAL A 21 -2.39 -42.91 27.78
CA VAL A 21 -2.42 -41.48 27.38
C VAL A 21 -2.88 -41.42 25.94
N ARG A 22 -4.15 -41.14 25.73
CA ARG A 22 -4.65 -40.82 24.38
C ARG A 22 -4.46 -39.38 24.07
N GLN A 23 -3.63 -39.11 23.07
CA GLN A 23 -3.53 -37.75 22.51
C GLN A 23 -4.86 -37.46 21.79
N GLY A 24 -5.58 -36.45 22.25
CA GLY A 24 -6.79 -35.99 21.56
C GLY A 24 -6.50 -35.62 20.12
N PRO A 25 -7.52 -35.64 19.25
CA PRO A 25 -7.34 -35.23 17.87
C PRO A 25 -6.71 -33.82 17.82
N VAL A 26 -5.67 -33.71 17.00
CA VAL A 26 -5.06 -32.38 16.75
C VAL A 26 -6.19 -31.47 16.29
N GLY A 27 -6.40 -30.38 17.00
CA GLY A 27 -7.42 -29.40 16.62
C GLY A 27 -7.20 -28.94 15.18
N PRO A 28 -8.25 -28.46 14.51
CA PRO A 28 -8.12 -27.94 13.13
C PRO A 28 -6.94 -26.97 13.07
N GLN A 29 -6.04 -27.22 12.13
CA GLN A 29 -4.94 -26.30 11.85
C GLN A 29 -5.57 -24.93 11.57
N GLY A 30 -5.19 -23.92 12.31
CA GLY A 30 -5.62 -22.54 12.02
C GLY A 30 -5.34 -22.19 10.55
N PRO A 31 -6.07 -21.22 9.99
CA PRO A 31 -5.81 -20.82 8.61
C PRO A 31 -4.31 -20.54 8.46
N PRO A 32 -3.70 -20.97 7.36
CA PRO A 32 -2.28 -20.75 7.13
C PRO A 32 -2.01 -19.25 7.27
N THR A 33 -1.12 -18.88 8.18
CA THR A 33 -0.59 -17.53 8.31
C THR A 33 0.36 -17.28 7.13
N GLY A 34 -0.17 -17.33 5.91
CA GLY A 34 0.54 -16.83 4.75
C GLY A 34 0.81 -15.36 4.95
N ASP A 35 2.01 -14.89 4.63
CA ASP A 35 2.30 -13.47 4.68
C ASP A 35 1.26 -12.73 3.85
N LEU A 36 0.60 -11.74 4.48
CA LEU A 36 -0.38 -10.92 3.78
C LEU A 36 0.33 -10.08 2.72
N PRO A 37 -0.20 -10.00 1.50
CA PRO A 37 0.37 -9.18 0.45
C PRO A 37 0.57 -7.74 0.91
N ARG A 38 1.75 -7.21 0.65
CA ARG A 38 2.11 -5.82 0.92
C ARG A 38 3.08 -5.32 -0.12
N GLY A 39 3.08 -4.03 -0.37
CA GLY A 39 4.02 -3.40 -1.29
C GLY A 39 4.36 -1.99 -0.85
N GLN A 40 5.55 -1.55 -1.19
CA GLN A 40 5.97 -0.17 -1.00
C GLN A 40 6.80 0.28 -2.19
N ILE A 41 6.56 1.51 -2.64
CA ILE A 41 7.42 2.21 -3.59
C ILE A 41 7.74 3.59 -3.04
N SER A 42 8.98 4.03 -3.17
CA SER A 42 9.39 5.36 -2.76
C SER A 42 10.31 6.01 -3.79
N ILE A 43 10.33 7.33 -3.77
CA ILE A 43 11.20 8.18 -4.58
C ILE A 43 11.81 9.24 -3.69
N GLN A 44 13.08 9.56 -3.91
CA GLN A 44 13.79 10.60 -3.22
C GLN A 44 14.64 11.40 -4.21
N GLY A 45 14.75 12.71 -3.97
CA GLY A 45 15.65 13.58 -4.72
C GLY A 45 15.29 13.76 -6.21
N ASN A 46 14.04 13.49 -6.59
CA ASN A 46 13.60 13.75 -7.95
C ASN A 46 13.62 15.26 -8.26
N THR A 47 14.15 15.62 -9.42
CA THR A 47 14.23 16.99 -9.92
C THR A 47 13.45 17.21 -11.19
N THR A 48 12.86 16.16 -11.75
CA THR A 48 12.07 16.23 -12.98
C THR A 48 10.70 16.82 -12.67
N ALA A 49 10.33 17.85 -13.42
CA ALA A 49 9.01 18.43 -13.33
C ALA A 49 7.96 17.48 -13.95
N THR A 50 6.80 17.45 -13.37
CA THR A 50 5.58 16.86 -13.91
C THR A 50 4.83 17.95 -14.64
N ASP A 51 4.62 17.79 -15.93
CA ASP A 51 3.91 18.74 -16.78
C ASP A 51 2.42 18.81 -16.39
N ILE A 52 1.94 20.00 -16.01
CA ILE A 52 0.55 20.30 -15.69
C ILE A 52 -0.03 21.11 -16.86
N VAL A 53 -0.46 20.43 -17.90
CA VAL A 53 -1.00 21.05 -19.12
C VAL A 53 -2.22 21.95 -18.87
N THR A 54 -3.00 21.62 -17.84
CA THR A 54 -4.24 22.35 -17.52
C THR A 54 -4.41 22.41 -16.00
N GLN A 55 -4.74 23.60 -15.47
CA GLN A 55 -5.12 23.77 -14.08
C GLN A 55 -6.22 22.75 -13.67
N ASP A 56 -6.15 22.22 -12.46
CA ASP A 56 -7.04 21.20 -11.90
C ASP A 56 -6.98 19.81 -12.58
N ALA A 57 -6.19 19.62 -13.64
CA ALA A 57 -6.01 18.32 -14.24
C ALA A 57 -5.11 17.42 -13.40
N PHE A 58 -5.62 16.26 -13.00
CA PHE A 58 -4.84 15.26 -12.27
C PHE A 58 -4.04 14.41 -13.26
N VAL A 59 -2.73 14.49 -13.17
CA VAL A 59 -1.79 13.76 -14.02
C VAL A 59 -0.93 12.81 -13.19
N GLN A 60 -0.45 11.76 -13.81
CA GLN A 60 0.50 10.87 -13.17
C GLN A 60 1.86 11.55 -13.07
N ALA A 61 2.49 11.45 -11.89
CA ALA A 61 3.79 12.05 -11.66
C ALA A 61 4.84 11.55 -12.67
N GLY A 62 5.47 12.48 -13.38
CA GLY A 62 6.68 12.22 -14.15
C GLY A 62 7.86 12.04 -13.20
N ILE A 63 8.43 10.84 -13.16
CA ILE A 63 9.51 10.50 -12.23
C ILE A 63 10.70 9.99 -13.03
N VAL A 64 11.83 10.66 -12.86
CA VAL A 64 13.14 10.16 -13.28
C VAL A 64 13.98 10.07 -12.00
N GLY A 65 14.13 8.88 -11.44
CA GLY A 65 14.87 8.67 -10.20
C GLY A 65 14.93 7.19 -9.81
N THR A 66 15.74 6.89 -8.81
CA THR A 66 15.85 5.55 -8.25
C THR A 66 14.55 5.24 -7.50
N LEU A 67 13.81 4.27 -7.97
CA LEU A 67 12.67 3.72 -7.27
C LEU A 67 13.19 2.70 -6.26
N ASP A 68 13.13 3.01 -4.98
CA ASP A 68 13.26 2.01 -3.94
C ASP A 68 11.94 1.25 -3.85
N THR A 69 11.94 0.03 -4.34
CA THR A 69 10.80 -0.87 -4.20
C THR A 69 11.11 -1.91 -3.15
N ILE A 70 10.31 -1.94 -2.10
CA ILE A 70 10.18 -3.11 -1.25
C ILE A 70 8.93 -3.80 -1.73
N THR A 71 9.07 -4.65 -2.73
CA THR A 71 7.96 -5.48 -3.20
C THR A 71 7.96 -6.77 -2.43
N ASP A 72 6.87 -7.04 -1.77
CA ASP A 72 6.54 -8.41 -1.37
C ASP A 72 5.91 -9.14 -2.56
N ILE A 73 5.77 -10.45 -2.44
CA ILE A 73 5.49 -11.45 -3.48
C ILE A 73 4.41 -11.06 -4.50
N ASP A 74 3.43 -10.23 -4.11
CA ASP A 74 2.25 -9.94 -4.95
C ASP A 74 2.22 -8.54 -5.56
N PHE A 75 3.30 -7.76 -5.52
CA PHE A 75 3.34 -6.43 -6.14
C PHE A 75 4.57 -6.23 -7.01
N THR A 76 4.38 -5.53 -8.14
CA THR A 76 5.45 -5.02 -9.00
C THR A 76 5.29 -3.53 -9.23
N ALA A 77 6.41 -2.80 -9.41
CA ALA A 77 6.35 -1.39 -9.76
C ALA A 77 5.77 -1.19 -11.17
N LEU A 78 5.00 -0.10 -11.36
CA LEU A 78 4.68 0.40 -12.70
C LEU A 78 5.99 0.82 -13.39
N GLY A 79 6.34 0.20 -14.50
CA GLY A 79 7.57 0.51 -15.21
C GLY A 79 7.64 1.96 -15.74
N SER A 80 8.83 2.37 -16.23
CA SER A 80 9.09 3.56 -17.04
C SER A 80 8.45 4.87 -16.56
N GLY A 81 9.02 5.48 -15.51
CA GLY A 81 8.67 6.86 -15.13
C GLY A 81 7.31 7.04 -14.46
N LYS A 82 6.65 5.97 -14.03
CA LYS A 82 5.36 6.02 -13.36
C LYS A 82 5.48 5.65 -11.88
N PHE A 83 4.85 6.43 -11.01
CA PHE A 83 4.84 6.16 -9.58
C PHE A 83 3.59 5.38 -9.18
N GLY A 84 3.73 4.07 -9.04
CA GLY A 84 2.64 3.17 -8.69
C GLY A 84 3.06 1.71 -8.71
N MET A 85 2.12 0.84 -8.37
CA MET A 85 2.32 -0.61 -8.29
C MET A 85 1.17 -1.37 -8.93
N ILE A 86 1.47 -2.57 -9.44
CA ILE A 86 0.51 -3.53 -9.97
C ILE A 86 0.37 -4.66 -8.94
N TYR A 87 -0.86 -5.01 -8.62
CA TYR A 87 -1.16 -6.19 -7.81
C TYR A 87 -1.20 -7.44 -8.67
N ASN A 88 -0.39 -8.44 -8.33
CA ASN A 88 -0.25 -9.71 -9.07
C ASN A 88 -0.82 -10.93 -8.31
N GLY A 89 -1.38 -10.74 -7.13
CA GLY A 89 -1.94 -11.84 -6.35
C GLY A 89 -3.09 -12.55 -7.06
N ALA A 90 -3.25 -13.84 -6.83
CA ALA A 90 -4.21 -14.69 -7.54
C ALA A 90 -5.68 -14.44 -7.16
N THR A 91 -5.95 -13.76 -6.04
CA THR A 91 -7.29 -13.52 -5.52
C THR A 91 -7.54 -12.05 -5.26
N THR A 92 -8.79 -11.61 -5.44
CA THR A 92 -9.21 -10.26 -5.05
C THR A 92 -9.12 -10.09 -3.54
N LYS A 93 -8.49 -9.01 -3.09
CA LYS A 93 -8.32 -8.67 -1.67
C LYS A 93 -8.55 -7.20 -1.41
N THR A 94 -8.85 -6.87 -0.17
CA THR A 94 -8.97 -5.48 0.30
C THR A 94 -7.64 -5.02 0.90
N PHE A 95 -7.24 -3.81 0.53
CA PHE A 95 -5.97 -3.22 0.94
C PHE A 95 -6.17 -1.84 1.56
N TRP A 96 -5.38 -1.58 2.59
CA TRP A 96 -5.17 -0.24 3.09
C TRP A 96 -4.01 0.39 2.33
N VAL A 97 -4.29 1.51 1.66
CA VAL A 97 -3.32 2.21 0.81
C VAL A 97 -3.04 3.58 1.40
N THR A 98 -1.77 3.90 1.57
CA THR A 98 -1.32 5.23 2.01
C THR A 98 -0.34 5.78 0.98
N GLY A 99 -0.59 6.98 0.50
CA GLY A 99 0.27 7.67 -0.44
C GLY A 99 0.65 9.07 0.03
N SER A 100 1.88 9.48 -0.24
CA SER A 100 2.36 10.82 0.11
C SER A 100 3.29 11.39 -0.95
N TYR A 101 3.23 12.73 -1.10
CA TYR A 101 4.19 13.51 -1.87
C TYR A 101 4.67 14.73 -1.07
N ASP A 102 5.98 15.00 -1.16
CA ASP A 102 6.56 16.31 -0.88
C ASP A 102 6.85 16.96 -2.24
N ALA A 103 6.14 18.04 -2.55
CA ALA A 103 6.14 18.62 -3.89
C ALA A 103 6.23 20.16 -3.86
N THR A 104 6.75 20.73 -4.92
CA THR A 104 6.80 22.19 -5.14
C THR A 104 6.35 22.54 -6.56
N ALA A 105 5.72 23.70 -6.72
CA ALA A 105 5.30 24.27 -8.01
C ALA A 105 5.49 25.79 -8.04
N GLY A 106 6.56 26.27 -7.44
CA GLY A 106 6.76 27.72 -7.29
C GLY A 106 6.05 28.30 -6.07
N ASN A 107 5.82 29.63 -6.08
CA ASN A 107 5.28 30.35 -4.94
C ASN A 107 3.76 30.32 -4.90
N ASN A 108 3.21 30.18 -3.71
CA ASN A 108 1.77 30.38 -3.45
C ASN A 108 0.85 29.53 -4.33
N GLN A 109 1.24 28.27 -4.59
CA GLN A 109 0.42 27.32 -5.34
C GLN A 109 -0.32 26.38 -4.40
N THR A 110 -1.52 25.98 -4.77
CA THR A 110 -2.25 24.89 -4.11
C THR A 110 -2.09 23.62 -4.94
N LEU A 111 -1.49 22.61 -4.34
CA LEU A 111 -1.34 21.30 -4.94
C LEU A 111 -2.36 20.33 -4.39
N ALA A 112 -2.82 19.40 -5.20
CA ALA A 112 -3.73 18.34 -4.81
C ALA A 112 -3.21 16.99 -5.27
N ILE A 113 -3.36 15.97 -4.41
CA ILE A 113 -3.13 14.57 -4.80
C ILE A 113 -4.41 13.77 -4.69
N ARG A 114 -4.51 12.72 -5.50
CA ARG A 114 -5.53 11.66 -5.38
C ARG A 114 -4.88 10.31 -5.59
N MET A 115 -5.50 9.27 -5.05
CA MET A 115 -5.23 7.92 -5.49
C MET A 115 -5.89 7.67 -6.84
N ALA A 116 -5.26 6.81 -7.65
CA ALA A 116 -5.83 6.32 -8.87
C ALA A 116 -5.78 4.79 -8.91
N LYS A 117 -6.85 4.18 -9.44
CA LYS A 117 -6.94 2.76 -9.73
C LYS A 117 -7.10 2.58 -11.24
N ASN A 118 -6.22 1.80 -11.86
CA ASN A 118 -6.21 1.58 -13.32
C ASN A 118 -6.24 2.89 -14.12
N GLY A 119 -5.43 3.87 -13.72
CA GLY A 119 -5.35 5.18 -14.35
C GLY A 119 -6.53 6.14 -14.05
N THR A 120 -7.58 5.68 -13.37
CA THR A 120 -8.73 6.52 -13.01
C THR A 120 -8.58 7.07 -11.60
N SER A 121 -8.55 8.40 -11.46
CA SER A 121 -8.43 9.07 -10.17
C SER A 121 -9.70 8.89 -9.32
N ILE A 122 -9.53 8.75 -8.00
CA ILE A 122 -10.61 8.56 -7.03
C ILE A 122 -10.82 9.89 -6.28
N PRO A 123 -11.87 10.68 -6.62
CA PRO A 123 -12.07 12.03 -6.05
C PRO A 123 -12.16 12.06 -4.53
N ALA A 124 -12.74 11.02 -3.90
CA ALA A 124 -12.90 10.92 -2.46
C ALA A 124 -11.57 10.85 -1.69
N THR A 125 -10.44 10.61 -2.38
CA THR A 125 -9.10 10.53 -1.79
C THR A 125 -8.32 11.84 -1.88
N GLU A 126 -8.95 12.92 -2.31
CA GLU A 126 -8.26 14.19 -2.53
C GLU A 126 -7.70 14.77 -1.23
N CYS A 127 -6.41 15.13 -1.28
CA CYS A 127 -5.74 15.92 -0.25
C CYS A 127 -5.09 17.11 -0.91
N ARG A 128 -5.26 18.30 -0.32
CA ARG A 128 -4.69 19.57 -0.80
C ARG A 128 -3.69 20.12 0.20
N ALA A 129 -2.63 20.74 -0.32
CA ALA A 129 -1.68 21.51 0.48
C ALA A 129 -1.17 22.72 -0.31
N PHE A 130 -0.73 23.72 0.43
CA PHE A 130 -0.27 24.98 -0.13
C PHE A 130 1.26 25.04 -0.11
N THR A 131 1.87 25.45 -1.23
CA THR A 131 3.29 25.80 -1.28
C THR A 131 3.46 27.20 -0.75
N GLY A 132 4.24 27.38 0.30
CA GLY A 132 4.49 28.71 0.86
C GLY A 132 5.24 29.66 -0.09
N SER A 133 5.53 30.86 0.38
CA SER A 133 6.42 31.81 -0.29
C SER A 133 7.84 31.21 -0.38
N GLY A 134 8.57 31.53 -1.47
CA GLY A 134 9.94 31.01 -1.67
C GLY A 134 10.02 29.57 -2.19
N GLY A 135 8.92 29.01 -2.70
CA GLY A 135 8.90 27.65 -3.26
C GLY A 135 9.00 26.54 -2.21
N ALA A 136 8.48 26.79 -1.01
CA ALA A 136 8.43 25.80 0.05
C ALA A 136 7.67 24.53 -0.41
N GLU A 137 8.11 23.36 0.06
CA GLU A 137 7.48 22.10 -0.27
C GLU A 137 6.11 21.96 0.39
N ALA A 138 5.09 21.63 -0.39
CA ALA A 138 3.81 21.17 0.10
C ALA A 138 3.91 19.70 0.48
N LYS A 139 3.38 19.33 1.65
CA LYS A 139 3.31 17.95 2.12
C LYS A 139 1.89 17.44 1.97
N LEU A 140 1.72 16.42 1.15
CA LEU A 140 0.42 15.85 0.82
C LEU A 140 0.40 14.38 1.24
N VAL A 141 -0.65 13.97 1.95
CA VAL A 141 -0.85 12.59 2.38
C VAL A 141 -2.30 12.20 2.15
N THR A 142 -2.52 11.06 1.55
CA THR A 142 -3.86 10.48 1.38
C THR A 142 -3.86 9.01 1.75
N THR A 143 -4.98 8.53 2.24
CA THR A 143 -5.16 7.16 2.69
C THR A 143 -6.55 6.67 2.30
N TRP A 144 -6.64 5.43 1.79
CA TRP A 144 -7.92 4.86 1.35
C TRP A 144 -7.89 3.33 1.40
N MET A 145 -9.08 2.73 1.46
CA MET A 145 -9.23 1.28 1.27
C MET A 145 -9.58 0.99 -0.20
N LEU A 146 -8.85 0.05 -0.80
CA LEU A 146 -9.09 -0.40 -2.17
C LEU A 146 -9.25 -1.92 -2.23
N GLU A 147 -10.22 -2.37 -2.98
CA GLU A 147 -10.31 -3.74 -3.43
C GLU A 147 -9.50 -3.89 -4.72
N LEU A 148 -8.53 -4.81 -4.73
CA LEU A 148 -7.65 -5.07 -5.87
C LEU A 148 -7.78 -6.52 -6.32
N SER A 149 -7.96 -6.69 -7.62
CA SER A 149 -7.84 -7.97 -8.34
C SER A 149 -6.53 -8.01 -9.10
N THR A 150 -6.10 -9.20 -9.51
CA THR A 150 -4.90 -9.41 -10.32
C THR A 150 -4.82 -8.44 -11.49
N GLY A 151 -3.68 -7.78 -11.67
CA GLY A 151 -3.45 -6.80 -12.71
C GLY A 151 -3.96 -5.39 -12.42
N ASN A 152 -4.64 -5.15 -11.28
CA ASN A 152 -5.03 -3.80 -10.93
C ASN A 152 -3.82 -2.93 -10.56
N GLU A 153 -3.81 -1.73 -11.12
CA GLU A 153 -2.80 -0.71 -10.86
C GLU A 153 -3.27 0.23 -9.76
N VAL A 154 -2.36 0.61 -8.87
CA VAL A 154 -2.55 1.67 -7.86
C VAL A 154 -1.44 2.69 -8.01
N SER A 155 -1.81 3.95 -8.15
CA SER A 155 -0.87 5.06 -8.29
C SER A 155 -1.34 6.31 -7.56
N LEU A 156 -0.46 7.32 -7.46
CA LEU A 156 -0.81 8.67 -7.05
C LEU A 156 -0.78 9.60 -8.26
N VAL A 157 -1.80 10.42 -8.37
CA VAL A 157 -1.89 11.50 -9.35
C VAL A 157 -1.85 12.83 -8.64
N ILE A 158 -1.30 13.85 -9.31
CA ILE A 158 -1.11 15.19 -8.76
C ILE A 158 -1.70 16.24 -9.71
N ALA A 159 -2.20 17.32 -9.14
CA ALA A 159 -2.65 18.50 -9.87
C ALA A 159 -2.14 19.77 -9.19
N ASN A 160 -1.93 20.81 -9.97
CA ASN A 160 -1.86 22.17 -9.47
C ASN A 160 -3.23 22.80 -9.64
N THR A 161 -3.85 23.19 -8.52
CA THR A 161 -5.22 23.73 -8.52
C THR A 161 -5.26 25.27 -8.54
N SER A 162 -4.09 25.92 -8.55
CA SER A 162 -3.97 27.38 -8.62
C SER A 162 -3.58 27.88 -10.01
N SER A 163 -2.87 27.06 -10.80
CA SER A 163 -2.37 27.41 -12.13
C SER A 163 -2.02 26.16 -12.94
N ASP A 164 -1.51 26.35 -14.14
CA ASP A 164 -0.90 25.34 -14.99
C ASP A 164 0.61 25.19 -14.79
N ALA A 165 1.17 25.78 -13.73
CA ALA A 165 2.59 25.62 -13.43
C ALA A 165 2.93 24.19 -13.06
N ASP A 166 4.03 23.71 -13.64
CA ASP A 166 4.55 22.36 -13.42
C ASP A 166 4.86 22.09 -11.95
N VAL A 167 4.73 20.81 -11.59
CA VAL A 167 4.96 20.33 -10.23
C VAL A 167 6.19 19.44 -10.18
N THR A 168 7.13 19.75 -9.29
CA THR A 168 8.26 18.85 -9.00
C THR A 168 8.00 18.09 -7.70
N ILE A 169 7.84 16.79 -7.78
CA ILE A 169 7.73 15.90 -6.64
C ILE A 169 9.13 15.55 -6.16
N ARG A 170 9.54 16.06 -5.01
CA ARG A 170 10.87 15.85 -4.43
C ARG A 170 11.01 14.50 -3.77
N ARG A 171 9.95 14.07 -3.11
CA ARG A 171 9.84 12.79 -2.42
C ARG A 171 8.43 12.24 -2.61
N GLY A 172 8.33 10.93 -2.66
CA GLY A 172 7.06 10.25 -2.71
C GLY A 172 7.15 8.88 -2.05
N ARG A 173 6.02 8.44 -1.48
CA ARG A 173 5.88 7.11 -0.92
C ARG A 173 4.47 6.60 -1.16
N LEU A 174 4.36 5.37 -1.59
CA LEU A 174 3.11 4.63 -1.69
C LEU A 174 3.29 3.29 -0.97
N VAL A 175 2.43 3.03 0.01
CA VAL A 175 2.43 1.81 0.82
C VAL A 175 1.08 1.14 0.68
N ILE A 176 1.07 -0.16 0.44
CA ILE A 176 -0.11 -0.98 0.27
C ILE A 176 -0.01 -2.18 1.21
N ASN A 177 -0.98 -2.35 2.09
CA ASN A 177 -1.04 -3.46 3.05
C ASN A 177 -2.38 -4.17 2.93
N CYS A 178 -2.36 -5.50 2.78
CA CYS A 178 -3.57 -6.30 2.79
C CYS A 178 -4.25 -6.25 4.16
N ILE A 179 -5.58 -6.15 4.14
CA ILE A 179 -6.42 -6.29 5.33
C ILE A 179 -6.80 -7.77 5.44
N PRO A 180 -6.65 -8.40 6.62
CA PRO A 180 -6.99 -9.81 6.86
C PRO A 180 -8.45 -10.12 6.61
#